data_4cd79a6cbcb22929bf42ff0ce80be07f
#
_entry.id   4cd79a6cbcb22929bf42ff0ce80be07f
#
_cell.length_a   1.000
_cell.length_b   1.000
_cell.length_c   1.000
_cell.angle_alpha   90.00
_cell.angle_beta   90.00
_cell.angle_gamma   90.00
#
_symmetry.space_group_name_H-M   'P 1'
#
loop_
_entity.id
_entity.type
_entity.pdbx_description
1 polymer ?
#
loop_
_entity_poly.entity_id
_entity_poly.type
_entity_poly.pdbx_seq_one_letter_code
_entity_poly.pdbx_strand_id
1 'polypeptide(L)'
;MNLEKTKKISALLLQWILICVLIGVFSGSASAFFLVALDWVTQTRENNNWIIWLLPIGGLAIGLGYHYWGKSVVKGNNLLLEEYENPQKIIPLKMAPLVLFGTLITHLFGGSAGREGTAVQMGGAIADQFTKLFSRSQSSVKFNSSDRKTLLILGISAGFASIFGTPLAGAIFALEVVYFSKINFKSIILSFLVAYIAHFTVVLWHVQHTHYAIPILPEISITTLFWVVLVSVLFGLAAMLFSRSTHFWAHLFSKTISFPPLRPFIGGIILAVAVYCIGTTKYIGLGIPMLVDAFSNPNASYDFLLKILFTGFTLGAGFKGGEVTPLFFIGATLGSALSLIVPLPIALLAGMGFVAVF
;
A
#
# COMPACT_ATOMS: atom_id res chain seq x y z
N MET A 1 -43.94 -8.57 15.34
CA MET A 1 -42.46 -8.40 15.50
C MET A 1 -42.27 -7.56 16.76
N ASN A 2 -41.49 -8.04 17.73
CA ASN A 2 -41.46 -7.46 19.09
C ASN A 2 -40.76 -6.07 19.06
N LEU A 3 -41.43 -5.00 19.49
CA LEU A 3 -40.94 -3.60 19.44
C LEU A 3 -39.54 -3.43 20.09
N GLU A 4 -39.25 -4.19 21.14
CA GLU A 4 -37.94 -4.19 21.80
C GLU A 4 -36.84 -4.79 20.93
N LYS A 5 -37.16 -5.84 20.15
CA LYS A 5 -36.20 -6.48 19.23
C LYS A 5 -35.87 -5.50 18.08
N THR A 6 -36.85 -4.78 17.56
CA THR A 6 -36.66 -3.78 16.51
C THR A 6 -35.78 -2.61 17.02
N LYS A 7 -36.04 -2.10 18.24
CA LYS A 7 -35.24 -1.03 18.85
C LYS A 7 -33.78 -1.46 19.07
N LYS A 8 -33.53 -2.71 19.48
CA LYS A 8 -32.15 -3.24 19.64
C LYS A 8 -31.43 -3.35 18.30
N ILE A 9 -32.12 -3.83 17.25
CA ILE A 9 -31.52 -3.94 15.90
C ILE A 9 -31.20 -2.55 15.34
N SER A 10 -32.11 -1.59 15.44
CA SER A 10 -31.87 -0.22 14.92
C SER A 10 -30.74 0.47 15.70
N ALA A 11 -30.63 0.29 17.01
CA ALA A 11 -29.51 0.81 17.80
C ALA A 11 -28.17 0.22 17.38
N LEU A 12 -28.11 -1.10 17.13
CA LEU A 12 -26.93 -1.79 16.65
C LEU A 12 -26.49 -1.30 15.24
N LEU A 13 -27.45 -1.12 14.33
CA LEU A 13 -27.18 -0.60 12.99
C LEU A 13 -26.63 0.84 13.06
N LEU A 14 -27.26 1.71 13.85
CA LEU A 14 -26.80 3.09 14.05
C LEU A 14 -25.37 3.13 14.62
N GLN A 15 -25.07 2.27 15.58
CA GLN A 15 -23.73 2.13 16.18
C GLN A 15 -22.69 1.77 15.10
N TRP A 16 -22.96 0.78 14.23
CA TRP A 16 -22.02 0.40 13.17
C TRP A 16 -21.87 1.46 12.08
N ILE A 17 -22.94 2.17 11.74
CA ILE A 17 -22.85 3.30 10.82
C ILE A 17 -21.98 4.40 11.42
N LEU A 18 -22.14 4.75 12.69
CA LEU A 18 -21.31 5.73 13.38
C LEU A 18 -19.82 5.31 13.40
N ILE A 19 -19.55 4.03 13.67
CA ILE A 19 -18.18 3.46 13.63
C ILE A 19 -17.59 3.62 12.22
N CYS A 20 -18.32 3.28 11.17
CA CYS A 20 -17.87 3.45 9.79
C CYS A 20 -17.59 4.91 9.46
N VAL A 21 -18.44 5.85 9.89
CA VAL A 21 -18.22 7.29 9.71
C VAL A 21 -16.91 7.71 10.40
N LEU A 22 -16.74 7.35 11.67
CA LEU A 22 -15.53 7.73 12.42
C LEU A 22 -14.27 7.12 11.82
N ILE A 23 -14.26 5.81 11.54
CA ILE A 23 -13.10 5.16 10.92
C ILE A 23 -12.83 5.75 9.54
N GLY A 24 -13.85 5.94 8.70
CA GLY A 24 -13.71 6.49 7.36
C GLY A 24 -13.16 7.91 7.37
N VAL A 25 -13.68 8.78 8.24
CA VAL A 25 -13.21 10.17 8.37
C VAL A 25 -11.77 10.22 8.91
N PHE A 26 -11.47 9.51 10.00
CA PHE A 26 -10.12 9.55 10.58
C PHE A 26 -9.07 8.91 9.64
N SER A 27 -9.36 7.75 9.06
CA SER A 27 -8.45 7.08 8.13
C SER A 27 -8.32 7.86 6.82
N GLY A 28 -9.43 8.40 6.29
CA GLY A 28 -9.43 9.23 5.09
C GLY A 28 -8.62 10.52 5.29
N SER A 29 -8.81 11.21 6.44
CA SER A 29 -8.02 12.42 6.76
C SER A 29 -6.54 12.10 6.97
N ALA A 30 -6.20 10.99 7.64
CA ALA A 30 -4.81 10.56 7.78
C ALA A 30 -4.16 10.27 6.43
N SER A 31 -4.88 9.61 5.52
CA SER A 31 -4.41 9.34 4.15
C SER A 31 -4.30 10.62 3.32
N ALA A 32 -5.25 11.54 3.43
CA ALA A 32 -5.19 12.83 2.74
C ALA A 32 -3.98 13.65 3.19
N PHE A 33 -3.76 13.77 4.50
CA PHE A 33 -2.57 14.41 5.05
C PHE A 33 -1.28 13.74 4.54
N PHE A 34 -1.25 12.41 4.54
CA PHE A 34 -0.11 11.65 4.03
C PHE A 34 0.15 11.94 2.55
N LEU A 35 -0.89 11.97 1.69
CA LEU A 35 -0.75 12.25 0.26
C LEU A 35 -0.19 13.66 0.01
N VAL A 36 -0.70 14.66 0.71
CA VAL A 36 -0.19 16.05 0.62
C VAL A 36 1.27 16.14 1.07
N ALA A 37 1.60 15.52 2.21
CA ALA A 37 2.97 15.49 2.71
C ALA A 37 3.91 14.71 1.76
N LEU A 38 3.42 13.60 1.16
CA LEU A 38 4.18 12.78 0.23
C LEU A 38 4.48 13.52 -1.07
N ASP A 39 3.52 14.28 -1.58
CA ASP A 39 3.72 15.14 -2.75
C ASP A 39 4.78 16.21 -2.45
N TRP A 40 4.67 16.89 -1.32
CA TRP A 40 5.65 17.89 -0.90
C TRP A 40 7.08 17.32 -0.77
N VAL A 41 7.27 16.17 -0.11
CA VAL A 41 8.62 15.56 0.03
C VAL A 41 9.15 15.06 -1.31
N THR A 42 8.27 14.59 -2.21
CA THR A 42 8.63 14.15 -3.55
C THR A 42 9.12 15.32 -4.39
N GLN A 43 8.37 16.42 -4.45
CA GLN A 43 8.76 17.64 -5.15
C GLN A 43 10.06 18.24 -4.58
N THR A 44 10.21 18.25 -3.25
CA THR A 44 11.43 18.71 -2.58
C THR A 44 12.65 17.90 -3.03
N ARG A 45 12.53 16.57 -3.11
CA ARG A 45 13.60 15.70 -3.62
C ARG A 45 13.88 15.95 -5.11
N GLU A 46 12.85 16.05 -5.94
CA GLU A 46 13.00 16.24 -7.39
C GLU A 46 13.67 17.58 -7.75
N ASN A 47 13.40 18.60 -6.95
CA ASN A 47 14.06 19.90 -7.09
C ASN A 47 15.50 19.93 -6.51
N ASN A 48 15.88 18.92 -5.72
CA ASN A 48 17.15 18.89 -4.99
C ASN A 48 17.81 17.51 -5.07
N ASN A 49 18.37 17.15 -6.21
CA ASN A 49 18.96 15.81 -6.44
C ASN A 49 20.05 15.39 -5.43
N TRP A 50 20.72 16.37 -4.80
CA TRP A 50 21.74 16.10 -3.79
C TRP A 50 21.20 15.46 -2.51
N ILE A 51 19.89 15.60 -2.22
CA ILE A 51 19.24 15.07 -1.03
C ILE A 51 19.40 13.54 -0.92
N ILE A 52 19.60 12.84 -2.03
CA ILE A 52 19.81 11.39 -2.03
C ILE A 52 21.01 10.95 -1.18
N TRP A 53 22.02 11.80 -1.03
CA TRP A 53 23.18 11.53 -0.19
C TRP A 53 22.85 11.51 1.31
N LEU A 54 21.67 12.03 1.69
CA LEU A 54 21.13 11.94 3.05
C LEU A 54 20.30 10.68 3.29
N LEU A 55 20.09 9.83 2.27
CA LEU A 55 19.36 8.57 2.40
C LEU A 55 19.92 7.66 3.53
N PRO A 56 21.24 7.53 3.73
CA PRO A 56 21.79 6.78 4.86
C PRO A 56 21.33 7.33 6.21
N ILE A 57 21.36 8.64 6.38
CA ILE A 57 20.95 9.31 7.62
C ILE A 57 19.45 9.12 7.86
N GLY A 58 18.64 9.28 6.82
CA GLY A 58 17.21 8.98 6.87
C GLY A 58 16.94 7.52 7.23
N GLY A 59 17.68 6.59 6.63
CA GLY A 59 17.60 5.18 6.96
C GLY A 59 17.95 4.87 8.42
N LEU A 60 19.02 5.48 8.94
CA LEU A 60 19.40 5.37 10.35
C LEU A 60 18.30 5.90 11.26
N ALA A 61 17.71 7.06 10.95
CA ALA A 61 16.63 7.64 11.72
C ALA A 61 15.40 6.73 11.77
N ILE A 62 14.99 6.15 10.63
CA ILE A 62 13.92 5.14 10.56
C ILE A 62 14.28 3.94 11.43
N GLY A 63 15.49 3.39 11.25
CA GLY A 63 15.95 2.22 11.98
C GLY A 63 15.95 2.42 13.50
N LEU A 64 16.48 3.55 13.99
CA LEU A 64 16.48 3.91 15.40
C LEU A 64 15.04 4.13 15.93
N GLY A 65 14.20 4.83 15.17
CA GLY A 65 12.81 5.06 15.52
C GLY A 65 12.06 3.74 15.77
N TYR A 66 12.19 2.77 14.85
CA TYR A 66 11.59 1.46 15.02
C TYR A 66 12.26 0.62 16.11
N HIS A 67 13.58 0.75 16.30
CA HIS A 67 14.31 0.01 17.34
C HIS A 67 13.88 0.43 18.75
N TYR A 68 13.74 1.74 19.00
CA TYR A 68 13.42 2.24 20.34
C TYR A 68 11.90 2.32 20.59
N TRP A 69 11.12 2.79 19.62
CA TRP A 69 9.69 3.03 19.81
C TRP A 69 8.78 2.07 19.05
N GLY A 70 9.28 1.47 17.96
CA GLY A 70 8.48 0.69 17.00
C GLY A 70 8.55 -0.82 17.14
N LYS A 71 9.22 -1.41 18.15
CA LYS A 71 9.39 -2.88 18.28
C LYS A 71 8.08 -3.67 18.16
N SER A 72 7.00 -3.15 18.77
CA SER A 72 5.70 -3.82 18.78
C SER A 72 4.93 -3.71 17.45
N VAL A 73 5.37 -2.86 16.51
CA VAL A 73 4.68 -2.58 15.24
C VAL A 73 5.61 -2.78 14.02
N VAL A 74 6.80 -3.34 14.25
CA VAL A 74 7.81 -3.53 13.18
C VAL A 74 7.34 -4.44 12.05
N LYS A 75 6.42 -5.37 12.33
CA LYS A 75 5.85 -6.31 11.35
C LYS A 75 4.96 -5.64 10.30
N GLY A 76 4.54 -4.39 10.52
CA GLY A 76 3.75 -3.63 9.55
C GLY A 76 2.42 -4.31 9.21
N ASN A 77 2.13 -4.48 7.91
CA ASN A 77 0.89 -5.12 7.45
C ASN A 77 0.71 -6.54 8.00
N ASN A 78 1.78 -7.30 8.19
CA ASN A 78 1.69 -8.65 8.75
C ASN A 78 1.13 -8.64 10.17
N LEU A 79 1.34 -7.58 10.96
CA LEU A 79 0.72 -7.45 12.28
C LEU A 79 -0.80 -7.33 12.19
N LEU A 80 -1.33 -6.62 11.17
CA LEU A 80 -2.78 -6.52 10.95
C LEU A 80 -3.38 -7.88 10.64
N LEU A 81 -2.71 -8.68 9.80
CA LEU A 81 -3.15 -10.01 9.41
C LEU A 81 -3.07 -11.01 10.58
N GLU A 82 -1.96 -11.02 11.32
CA GLU A 82 -1.81 -11.86 12.51
C GLU A 82 -2.89 -11.57 13.56
N GLU A 83 -3.20 -10.30 13.83
CA GLU A 83 -4.22 -9.89 14.78
C GLU A 83 -5.65 -10.11 14.26
N TYR A 84 -5.84 -10.15 12.93
CA TYR A 84 -7.09 -10.57 12.33
C TYR A 84 -7.32 -12.08 12.48
N GLU A 85 -6.31 -12.88 12.16
CA GLU A 85 -6.42 -14.36 12.27
C GLU A 85 -6.57 -14.80 13.71
N ASN A 86 -5.68 -14.32 14.58
CA ASN A 86 -5.61 -14.69 16.00
C ASN A 86 -5.54 -13.43 16.88
N PRO A 87 -6.68 -12.85 17.25
CA PRO A 87 -6.75 -11.61 18.02
C PRO A 87 -6.12 -11.76 19.41
N GLN A 88 -4.93 -11.19 19.62
CA GLN A 88 -4.20 -11.23 20.90
C GLN A 88 -4.21 -9.86 21.59
N LYS A 89 -3.68 -8.84 20.90
CA LYS A 89 -3.44 -7.50 21.46
C LYS A 89 -3.92 -6.43 20.51
N ILE A 90 -4.52 -5.38 21.05
CA ILE A 90 -4.92 -4.21 20.26
C ILE A 90 -3.67 -3.57 19.67
N ILE A 91 -3.71 -3.30 18.36
CA ILE A 91 -2.61 -2.70 17.61
C ILE A 91 -2.33 -1.31 18.18
N PRO A 92 -1.10 -1.02 18.60
CA PRO A 92 -0.78 0.28 19.17
C PRO A 92 -0.96 1.41 18.14
N LEU A 93 -1.67 2.49 18.51
CA LEU A 93 -1.89 3.65 17.64
C LEU A 93 -0.59 4.28 17.12
N LYS A 94 0.52 4.14 17.87
CA LYS A 94 1.85 4.62 17.42
C LYS A 94 2.33 4.02 16.11
N MET A 95 1.70 2.93 15.63
CA MET A 95 1.95 2.39 14.30
C MET A 95 1.70 3.43 13.20
N ALA A 96 0.61 4.19 13.31
CA ALA A 96 0.23 5.19 12.31
C ALA A 96 1.29 6.29 12.14
N PRO A 97 1.71 7.05 13.16
CA PRO A 97 2.75 8.05 12.99
C PRO A 97 4.12 7.44 12.62
N LEU A 98 4.49 6.28 13.14
CA LEU A 98 5.78 5.67 12.82
C LEU A 98 5.89 5.26 11.36
N VAL A 99 4.84 4.65 10.79
CA VAL A 99 4.85 4.28 9.37
C VAL A 99 4.74 5.52 8.48
N LEU A 100 3.94 6.52 8.87
CA LEU A 100 3.81 7.79 8.16
C LEU A 100 5.19 8.47 8.01
N PHE A 101 5.84 8.79 9.13
CA PHE A 101 7.14 9.46 9.09
C PHE A 101 8.23 8.60 8.45
N GLY A 102 8.23 7.28 8.71
CA GLY A 102 9.17 6.37 8.07
C GLY A 102 9.05 6.37 6.55
N THR A 103 7.83 6.38 6.02
CA THR A 103 7.58 6.43 4.57
C THR A 103 7.93 7.79 3.98
N LEU A 104 7.56 8.90 4.65
CA LEU A 104 7.92 10.24 4.19
C LEU A 104 9.44 10.43 4.12
N ILE A 105 10.19 9.95 5.13
CA ILE A 105 11.65 9.97 5.14
C ILE A 105 12.22 9.13 3.99
N THR A 106 11.67 7.93 3.75
CA THR A 106 12.07 7.08 2.62
C THR A 106 11.94 7.83 1.29
N HIS A 107 10.79 8.47 1.05
CA HIS A 107 10.54 9.20 -0.20
C HIS A 107 11.32 10.50 -0.32
N LEU A 108 11.48 11.25 0.77
CA LEU A 108 12.26 12.49 0.81
C LEU A 108 13.69 12.26 0.37
N PHE A 109 14.31 11.18 0.85
CA PHE A 109 15.71 10.89 0.57
C PHE A 109 15.92 9.92 -0.61
N GLY A 110 14.86 9.50 -1.31
CA GLY A 110 14.97 8.77 -2.57
C GLY A 110 15.01 7.25 -2.45
N GLY A 111 14.50 6.67 -1.37
CA GLY A 111 14.21 5.24 -1.33
C GLY A 111 13.11 4.87 -2.32
N SER A 112 13.22 3.69 -2.93
CA SER A 112 12.20 3.16 -3.86
C SER A 112 11.14 2.38 -3.09
N ALA A 113 9.94 2.96 -2.96
CA ALA A 113 8.83 2.33 -2.22
C ALA A 113 7.48 2.87 -2.70
N GLY A 114 6.41 2.18 -2.35
CA GLY A 114 5.03 2.61 -2.51
C GLY A 114 4.49 3.34 -1.27
N ARG A 115 3.21 3.67 -1.31
CA ARG A 115 2.51 4.46 -0.29
C ARG A 115 1.36 3.71 0.39
N GLU A 116 0.87 2.65 -0.22
CA GLU A 116 -0.38 1.98 0.14
C GLU A 116 -0.28 1.23 1.47
N GLY A 117 0.82 0.51 1.68
CA GLY A 117 1.07 -0.19 2.94
C GLY A 117 1.05 0.75 4.15
N THR A 118 1.46 2.01 3.95
CA THR A 118 1.41 3.05 4.97
C THR A 118 -0.04 3.41 5.33
N ALA A 119 -0.89 3.65 4.32
CA ALA A 119 -2.29 3.99 4.54
C ALA A 119 -3.07 2.83 5.16
N VAL A 120 -2.82 1.59 4.73
CA VAL A 120 -3.42 0.38 5.31
C VAL A 120 -3.04 0.22 6.78
N GLN A 121 -1.75 0.41 7.13
CA GLN A 121 -1.30 0.36 8.53
C GLN A 121 -1.91 1.47 9.38
N MET A 122 -1.99 2.70 8.85
CA MET A 122 -2.65 3.81 9.55
C MET A 122 -4.13 3.50 9.78
N GLY A 123 -4.85 3.10 8.74
CA GLY A 123 -6.26 2.75 8.82
C GLY A 123 -6.55 1.62 9.80
N GLY A 124 -5.78 0.53 9.73
CA GLY A 124 -5.90 -0.60 10.64
C GLY A 124 -5.61 -0.23 12.10
N ALA A 125 -4.54 0.56 12.34
CA ALA A 125 -4.20 1.02 13.68
C ALA A 125 -5.26 1.98 14.26
N ILE A 126 -5.84 2.85 13.44
CA ILE A 126 -6.94 3.75 13.85
C ILE A 126 -8.19 2.93 14.17
N ALA A 127 -8.58 2.03 13.28
CA ALA A 127 -9.80 1.22 13.45
C ALA A 127 -9.76 0.34 14.69
N ASP A 128 -8.62 -0.27 15.01
CA ASP A 128 -8.48 -1.16 16.16
C ASP A 128 -8.58 -0.43 17.52
N GLN A 129 -8.41 0.94 17.56
CA GLN A 129 -8.65 1.70 18.80
C GLN A 129 -10.13 1.66 19.22
N PHE A 130 -11.04 1.53 18.27
CA PHE A 130 -12.48 1.44 18.56
C PHE A 130 -12.81 0.17 19.35
N THR A 131 -11.99 -0.89 19.27
CA THR A 131 -12.11 -2.07 20.15
C THR A 131 -12.06 -1.69 21.63
N LYS A 132 -11.14 -0.79 22.03
CA LYS A 132 -11.04 -0.31 23.43
C LYS A 132 -12.23 0.56 23.82
N LEU A 133 -12.65 1.43 22.91
CA LEU A 133 -13.72 2.40 23.18
C LEU A 133 -15.04 1.68 23.46
N PHE A 134 -15.37 0.68 22.64
CA PHE A 134 -16.64 -0.04 22.76
C PHE A 134 -16.61 -1.17 23.78
N SER A 135 -15.44 -1.76 24.10
CA SER A 135 -15.33 -2.72 25.20
C SER A 135 -15.50 -2.09 26.58
N ARG A 136 -15.25 -0.78 26.71
CA ARG A 136 -15.44 0.00 27.95
C ARG A 136 -16.83 0.62 28.09
N SER A 137 -17.59 0.71 27.01
CA SER A 137 -18.92 1.27 27.03
C SER A 137 -19.86 0.34 27.79
N GLN A 138 -20.67 0.90 28.68
CA GLN A 138 -21.80 0.21 29.35
C GLN A 138 -22.97 -0.06 28.37
N SER A 139 -22.72 0.01 27.08
CA SER A 139 -23.72 -0.28 26.05
C SER A 139 -24.18 -1.75 26.17
N SER A 140 -25.44 -1.97 25.91
CA SER A 140 -26.10 -3.28 25.96
C SER A 140 -25.54 -4.31 24.96
N VAL A 141 -24.61 -3.89 24.09
CA VAL A 141 -23.95 -4.71 23.07
C VAL A 141 -22.46 -4.85 23.41
N LYS A 142 -22.08 -6.03 23.89
CA LYS A 142 -20.65 -6.35 24.13
C LYS A 142 -19.97 -6.69 22.81
N PHE A 143 -18.88 -5.99 22.48
CA PHE A 143 -18.00 -6.30 21.36
C PHE A 143 -17.30 -7.65 21.61
N ASN A 144 -17.34 -8.52 20.61
CA ASN A 144 -16.70 -9.83 20.63
C ASN A 144 -15.48 -9.86 19.66
N SER A 145 -14.78 -10.99 19.60
CA SER A 145 -13.64 -11.18 18.71
C SER A 145 -13.99 -11.03 17.23
N SER A 146 -15.21 -11.42 16.82
CA SER A 146 -15.70 -11.24 15.44
C SER A 146 -15.92 -9.77 15.10
N ASP A 147 -16.35 -8.94 16.04
CA ASP A 147 -16.52 -7.51 15.85
C ASP A 147 -15.17 -6.82 15.66
N ARG A 148 -14.13 -7.22 16.41
CA ARG A 148 -12.77 -6.71 16.23
C ARG A 148 -12.21 -7.07 14.86
N LYS A 149 -12.45 -8.29 14.37
CA LYS A 149 -12.09 -8.69 13.00
C LYS A 149 -12.75 -7.79 11.97
N THR A 150 -14.02 -7.46 12.16
CA THR A 150 -14.72 -6.50 11.31
C THR A 150 -14.05 -5.12 11.36
N LEU A 151 -13.69 -4.59 12.53
CA LEU A 151 -12.99 -3.30 12.64
C LEU A 151 -11.67 -3.28 11.86
N LEU A 152 -10.88 -4.35 11.91
CA LEU A 152 -9.62 -4.45 11.14
C LEU A 152 -9.89 -4.42 9.62
N ILE A 153 -10.90 -5.15 9.13
CA ILE A 153 -11.34 -5.06 7.73
C ILE A 153 -11.72 -3.62 7.38
N LEU A 154 -12.49 -2.93 8.22
CA LEU A 154 -12.88 -1.54 7.97
C LEU A 154 -11.67 -0.61 7.88
N GLY A 155 -10.68 -0.78 8.76
CA GLY A 155 -9.44 0.01 8.73
C GLY A 155 -8.62 -0.21 7.47
N ILE A 156 -8.44 -1.49 7.05
CA ILE A 156 -7.74 -1.86 5.81
C ILE A 156 -8.48 -1.28 4.61
N SER A 157 -9.81 -1.45 4.57
CA SER A 157 -10.67 -0.94 3.49
C SER A 157 -10.60 0.58 3.36
N ALA A 158 -10.73 1.30 4.48
CA ALA A 158 -10.64 2.76 4.51
C ALA A 158 -9.26 3.26 4.07
N GLY A 159 -8.19 2.63 4.55
CA GLY A 159 -6.80 2.97 4.18
C GLY A 159 -6.53 2.77 2.70
N PHE A 160 -6.91 1.62 2.14
CA PHE A 160 -6.69 1.33 0.72
C PHE A 160 -7.56 2.23 -0.18
N ALA A 161 -8.86 2.37 0.12
CA ALA A 161 -9.78 3.20 -0.65
C ALA A 161 -9.35 4.66 -0.72
N SER A 162 -8.89 5.21 0.41
CA SER A 162 -8.47 6.61 0.51
C SER A 162 -7.16 6.91 -0.22
N ILE A 163 -6.19 5.99 -0.21
CA ILE A 163 -4.88 6.22 -0.85
C ILE A 163 -4.93 6.15 -2.37
N PHE A 164 -5.82 5.31 -2.94
CA PHE A 164 -5.98 5.14 -4.38
C PHE A 164 -7.15 5.93 -4.98
N GLY A 165 -8.11 6.37 -4.17
CA GLY A 165 -9.33 6.96 -4.66
C GLY A 165 -10.31 5.95 -5.29
N THR A 166 -10.17 4.66 -4.96
CA THR A 166 -10.92 3.54 -5.54
C THR A 166 -11.70 2.80 -4.46
N PRO A 167 -12.88 3.30 -4.03
CA PRO A 167 -13.62 2.74 -2.91
C PRO A 167 -14.08 1.30 -3.14
N LEU A 168 -14.48 0.95 -4.37
CA LEU A 168 -14.87 -0.40 -4.72
C LEU A 168 -13.70 -1.39 -4.55
N ALA A 169 -12.54 -1.05 -5.14
CA ALA A 169 -11.35 -1.89 -5.03
C ALA A 169 -10.86 -1.97 -3.57
N GLY A 170 -10.91 -0.88 -2.81
CA GLY A 170 -10.51 -0.88 -1.41
C GLY A 170 -11.37 -1.78 -0.52
N ALA A 171 -12.69 -1.83 -0.77
CA ALA A 171 -13.58 -2.73 -0.06
C ALA A 171 -13.29 -4.20 -0.38
N ILE A 172 -13.11 -4.53 -1.66
CA ILE A 172 -12.81 -5.90 -2.12
C ILE A 172 -11.44 -6.33 -1.60
N PHE A 173 -10.39 -5.50 -1.76
CA PHE A 173 -9.04 -5.77 -1.27
C PHE A 173 -9.02 -6.14 0.22
N ALA A 174 -9.74 -5.39 1.05
CA ALA A 174 -9.78 -5.67 2.48
C ALA A 174 -10.42 -7.03 2.81
N LEU A 175 -11.35 -7.49 2.00
CA LEU A 175 -11.99 -8.80 2.14
C LEU A 175 -11.07 -9.93 1.65
N GLU A 176 -10.36 -9.73 0.54
CA GLU A 176 -9.48 -10.72 -0.07
C GLU A 176 -8.20 -10.94 0.75
N VAL A 177 -7.58 -9.86 1.26
CA VAL A 177 -6.33 -9.96 2.03
C VAL A 177 -6.47 -10.73 3.33
N VAL A 178 -7.70 -10.85 3.85
CA VAL A 178 -8.02 -11.61 5.08
C VAL A 178 -8.72 -12.96 4.79
N TYR A 179 -8.67 -13.44 3.56
CA TYR A 179 -9.44 -14.57 3.04
C TYR A 179 -9.30 -15.91 3.78
N PHE A 180 -8.32 -16.07 4.64
CA PHE A 180 -8.12 -17.33 5.39
C PHE A 180 -9.19 -17.61 6.45
N SER A 181 -10.19 -16.75 6.65
CA SER A 181 -11.29 -16.96 7.60
C SER A 181 -12.66 -16.71 6.96
N LYS A 182 -13.72 -17.28 7.56
CA LYS A 182 -15.10 -17.07 7.09
C LYS A 182 -15.47 -15.59 7.19
N ILE A 183 -15.64 -14.94 6.03
CA ILE A 183 -16.09 -13.54 5.95
C ILE A 183 -17.56 -13.45 6.36
N ASN A 184 -17.87 -12.54 7.26
CA ASN A 184 -19.24 -12.27 7.70
C ASN A 184 -19.89 -11.29 6.72
N PHE A 185 -21.15 -11.54 6.31
CA PHE A 185 -21.95 -10.65 5.46
C PHE A 185 -21.98 -9.20 5.96
N LYS A 186 -22.05 -9.02 7.28
CA LYS A 186 -21.91 -7.70 7.93
C LYS A 186 -20.62 -6.99 7.54
N SER A 187 -19.47 -7.69 7.54
CA SER A 187 -18.17 -7.10 7.20
C SER A 187 -18.12 -6.67 5.73
N ILE A 188 -18.79 -7.40 4.83
CA ILE A 188 -18.89 -7.03 3.42
C ILE A 188 -19.59 -5.67 3.28
N ILE A 189 -20.81 -5.52 3.81
CA ILE A 189 -21.57 -4.27 3.68
C ILE A 189 -20.81 -3.10 4.29
N LEU A 190 -20.26 -3.29 5.50
CA LEU A 190 -19.58 -2.24 6.21
C LEU A 190 -18.24 -1.84 5.56
N SER A 191 -17.52 -2.78 4.90
CA SER A 191 -16.29 -2.46 4.17
C SER A 191 -16.56 -1.53 2.98
N PHE A 192 -17.65 -1.74 2.24
CA PHE A 192 -18.06 -0.81 1.19
C PHE A 192 -18.42 0.56 1.77
N LEU A 193 -19.24 0.58 2.84
CA LEU A 193 -19.65 1.85 3.46
C LEU A 193 -18.43 2.67 3.91
N VAL A 194 -17.51 2.08 4.65
CA VAL A 194 -16.33 2.79 5.17
C VAL A 194 -15.38 3.22 4.04
N ALA A 195 -15.23 2.41 2.97
CA ALA A 195 -14.41 2.73 1.81
C ALA A 195 -14.90 4.00 1.11
N TYR A 196 -16.21 4.09 0.88
CA TYR A 196 -16.81 5.30 0.29
C TYR A 196 -16.67 6.52 1.19
N ILE A 197 -16.90 6.38 2.50
CA ILE A 197 -16.72 7.49 3.45
C ILE A 197 -15.26 7.96 3.46
N ALA A 198 -14.28 7.06 3.50
CA ALA A 198 -12.87 7.41 3.47
C ALA A 198 -12.48 8.09 2.15
N HIS A 199 -12.97 7.59 1.02
CA HIS A 199 -12.77 8.22 -0.29
C HIS A 199 -13.33 9.64 -0.34
N PHE A 200 -14.61 9.85 0.04
CA PHE A 200 -15.20 11.17 0.06
C PHE A 200 -14.48 12.12 1.02
N THR A 201 -13.97 11.62 2.13
CA THR A 201 -13.14 12.43 3.04
C THR A 201 -11.87 12.96 2.34
N VAL A 202 -11.19 12.13 1.55
CA VAL A 202 -10.02 12.59 0.77
C VAL A 202 -10.41 13.59 -0.30
N VAL A 203 -11.55 13.39 -0.97
CA VAL A 203 -12.09 14.37 -1.94
C VAL A 203 -12.38 15.73 -1.26
N LEU A 204 -12.91 15.73 -0.04
CA LEU A 204 -13.13 16.96 0.74
C LEU A 204 -11.82 17.69 1.11
N TRP A 205 -10.71 16.97 1.20
CA TRP A 205 -9.37 17.56 1.35
C TRP A 205 -8.79 18.09 0.02
N HIS A 206 -9.55 18.03 -1.08
CA HIS A 206 -9.13 18.43 -2.43
C HIS A 206 -7.89 17.69 -2.95
N VAL A 207 -7.63 16.47 -2.47
CA VAL A 207 -6.54 15.63 -2.96
C VAL A 207 -6.99 14.89 -4.22
N GLN A 208 -6.21 15.03 -5.29
CA GLN A 208 -6.46 14.36 -6.57
C GLN A 208 -5.68 13.05 -6.67
N HIS A 209 -6.26 12.09 -7.37
CA HIS A 209 -5.62 10.82 -7.71
C HIS A 209 -5.27 10.76 -9.19
N THR A 210 -4.20 10.04 -9.53
CA THR A 210 -3.79 9.81 -10.91
C THR A 210 -4.76 8.83 -11.58
N HIS A 211 -5.23 9.17 -12.77
CA HIS A 211 -6.10 8.31 -13.59
C HIS A 211 -5.32 7.74 -14.77
N TYR A 212 -5.56 6.49 -15.07
CA TYR A 212 -4.95 5.76 -16.19
C TYR A 212 -6.05 5.38 -17.17
N ALA A 213 -5.85 5.67 -18.46
CA ALA A 213 -6.85 5.41 -19.49
C ALA A 213 -6.35 4.37 -20.51
N ILE A 214 -7.25 3.48 -20.92
CA ILE A 214 -7.04 2.52 -22.02
C ILE A 214 -8.01 2.90 -23.14
N PRO A 215 -7.62 3.78 -24.08
CA PRO A 215 -8.54 4.34 -25.05
C PRO A 215 -8.90 3.35 -26.18
N ILE A 216 -8.06 2.36 -26.44
CA ILE A 216 -8.23 1.41 -27.55
C ILE A 216 -8.27 -0.01 -27.00
N LEU A 217 -9.37 -0.71 -27.29
CA LEU A 217 -9.53 -2.14 -27.01
C LEU A 217 -9.55 -2.90 -28.33
N PRO A 218 -8.74 -3.97 -28.49
CA PRO A 218 -8.79 -4.80 -29.68
C PRO A 218 -10.05 -5.65 -29.69
N GLU A 219 -10.44 -6.12 -30.88
CA GLU A 219 -11.50 -7.14 -31.01
C GLU A 219 -11.08 -8.44 -30.32
N ILE A 220 -12.07 -9.10 -29.69
CA ILE A 220 -11.86 -10.39 -29.05
C ILE A 220 -11.71 -11.45 -30.17
N SER A 221 -10.49 -11.94 -30.35
CA SER A 221 -10.14 -12.99 -31.29
C SER A 221 -9.26 -14.06 -30.63
N ILE A 222 -9.16 -15.23 -31.26
CA ILE A 222 -8.27 -16.30 -30.77
C ILE A 222 -6.82 -15.80 -30.68
N THR A 223 -6.37 -15.00 -31.65
CA THR A 223 -5.02 -14.40 -31.66
C THR A 223 -4.84 -13.44 -30.50
N THR A 224 -5.82 -12.56 -30.24
CA THR A 224 -5.80 -11.64 -29.09
C THR A 224 -5.72 -12.41 -27.78
N LEU A 225 -6.55 -13.46 -27.61
CA LEU A 225 -6.53 -14.28 -26.39
C LEU A 225 -5.21 -15.03 -26.22
N PHE A 226 -4.61 -15.54 -27.29
CA PHE A 226 -3.28 -16.17 -27.24
C PHE A 226 -2.23 -15.20 -26.68
N TRP A 227 -2.17 -13.97 -27.20
CA TRP A 227 -1.23 -12.96 -26.72
C TRP A 227 -1.50 -12.54 -25.27
N VAL A 228 -2.77 -12.39 -24.89
CA VAL A 228 -3.18 -12.08 -23.51
C VAL A 228 -2.66 -13.15 -22.54
N VAL A 229 -2.85 -14.43 -22.87
CA VAL A 229 -2.35 -15.54 -22.03
C VAL A 229 -0.83 -15.53 -21.94
N LEU A 230 -0.13 -15.35 -23.06
CA LEU A 230 1.34 -15.33 -23.08
C LEU A 230 1.92 -14.20 -22.21
N VAL A 231 1.41 -12.97 -22.36
CA VAL A 231 1.91 -11.84 -21.58
C VAL A 231 1.53 -11.97 -20.10
N SER A 232 0.38 -12.58 -19.77
CA SER A 232 -0.02 -12.82 -18.38
C SER A 232 0.96 -13.73 -17.65
N VAL A 233 1.54 -14.72 -18.33
CA VAL A 233 2.62 -15.57 -17.77
C VAL A 233 3.84 -14.71 -17.42
N LEU A 234 4.24 -13.78 -18.30
CA LEU A 234 5.38 -12.90 -18.07
C LEU A 234 5.12 -11.95 -16.89
N PHE A 235 3.90 -11.44 -16.76
CA PHE A 235 3.51 -10.62 -15.59
C PHE A 235 3.58 -11.43 -14.29
N GLY A 236 3.10 -12.66 -14.28
CA GLY A 236 3.21 -13.56 -13.13
C GLY A 236 4.67 -13.87 -12.75
N LEU A 237 5.55 -14.05 -13.74
CA LEU A 237 6.99 -14.24 -13.50
C LEU A 237 7.63 -12.97 -12.91
N ALA A 238 7.25 -11.77 -13.36
CA ALA A 238 7.73 -10.52 -12.81
C ALA A 238 7.27 -10.33 -11.35
N ALA A 239 6.02 -10.66 -11.03
CA ALA A 239 5.49 -10.65 -9.67
C ALA A 239 6.27 -11.60 -8.74
N MET A 240 6.51 -12.83 -9.21
CA MET A 240 7.32 -13.82 -8.49
C MET A 240 8.75 -13.32 -8.26
N LEU A 241 9.37 -12.71 -9.28
CA LEU A 241 10.72 -12.17 -9.19
C LEU A 241 10.80 -11.04 -8.17
N PHE A 242 9.81 -10.13 -8.14
CA PHE A 242 9.71 -9.07 -7.15
C PHE A 242 9.62 -9.62 -5.73
N SER A 243 8.71 -10.56 -5.49
CA SER A 243 8.54 -11.20 -4.18
C SER A 243 9.84 -11.89 -3.72
N ARG A 244 10.48 -12.67 -4.61
CA ARG A 244 11.76 -13.32 -4.30
C ARG A 244 12.87 -12.30 -4.01
N SER A 245 12.93 -11.21 -4.78
CA SER A 245 13.92 -10.14 -4.59
C SER A 245 13.77 -9.48 -3.21
N THR A 246 12.56 -9.13 -2.83
CA THR A 246 12.28 -8.49 -1.53
C THR A 246 12.68 -9.41 -0.37
N HIS A 247 12.29 -10.69 -0.42
CA HIS A 247 12.66 -11.67 0.60
C HIS A 247 14.17 -11.96 0.64
N PHE A 248 14.82 -12.06 -0.52
CA PHE A 248 16.26 -12.27 -0.61
C PHE A 248 17.03 -11.14 0.09
N TRP A 249 16.72 -9.88 -0.23
CA TRP A 249 17.39 -8.74 0.38
C TRP A 249 17.11 -8.64 1.88
N ALA A 250 15.86 -8.85 2.31
CA ALA A 250 15.51 -8.87 3.72
C ALA A 250 16.28 -9.93 4.50
N HIS A 251 16.41 -11.14 3.94
CA HIS A 251 17.19 -12.22 4.54
C HIS A 251 18.68 -11.88 4.59
N LEU A 252 19.26 -11.37 3.48
CA LEU A 252 20.65 -10.98 3.40
C LEU A 252 21.02 -9.92 4.43
N PHE A 253 20.25 -8.82 4.50
CA PHE A 253 20.47 -7.76 5.50
C PHE A 253 20.31 -8.25 6.93
N SER A 254 19.32 -9.12 7.19
CA SER A 254 19.11 -9.66 8.54
C SER A 254 20.23 -10.61 8.97
N LYS A 255 20.82 -11.36 8.04
CA LYS A 255 21.93 -12.30 8.29
C LYS A 255 23.28 -11.59 8.46
N THR A 256 23.53 -10.54 7.67
CA THR A 256 24.83 -9.87 7.63
C THR A 256 24.96 -8.75 8.68
N ILE A 257 23.85 -8.10 9.05
CA ILE A 257 23.84 -6.94 9.95
C ILE A 257 22.96 -7.26 11.16
N SER A 258 23.62 -7.57 12.29
CA SER A 258 22.95 -7.93 13.54
C SER A 258 22.18 -6.78 14.18
N PHE A 259 22.71 -5.54 14.10
CA PHE A 259 22.05 -4.36 14.67
C PHE A 259 21.05 -3.77 13.67
N PRO A 260 19.73 -3.93 13.88
CA PRO A 260 18.70 -3.59 12.89
C PRO A 260 18.75 -2.14 12.36
N PRO A 261 19.06 -1.10 13.17
CA PRO A 261 19.14 0.28 12.68
C PRO A 261 20.23 0.51 11.62
N LEU A 262 21.29 -0.29 11.59
CA LEU A 262 22.34 -0.16 10.59
C LEU A 262 21.95 -0.72 9.22
N ARG A 263 20.92 -1.57 9.13
CA ARG A 263 20.48 -2.14 7.86
C ARG A 263 20.04 -1.05 6.86
N PRO A 264 19.08 -0.16 7.20
CA PRO A 264 18.69 0.91 6.29
C PRO A 264 19.76 2.00 6.16
N PHE A 265 20.69 2.17 7.11
CA PHE A 265 21.84 3.06 6.97
C PHE A 265 22.77 2.57 5.85
N ILE A 266 23.22 1.32 5.92
CA ILE A 266 24.11 0.72 4.90
C ILE A 266 23.38 0.59 3.57
N GLY A 267 22.10 0.16 3.59
CA GLY A 267 21.24 0.14 2.40
C GLY A 267 21.13 1.49 1.72
N GLY A 268 21.00 2.57 2.51
CA GLY A 268 20.96 3.93 2.01
C GLY A 268 22.23 4.36 1.30
N ILE A 269 23.42 3.98 1.82
CA ILE A 269 24.71 4.24 1.16
C ILE A 269 24.75 3.55 -0.21
N ILE A 270 24.41 2.26 -0.24
CA ILE A 270 24.47 1.46 -1.48
C ILE A 270 23.48 2.02 -2.52
N LEU A 271 22.26 2.38 -2.10
CA LEU A 271 21.25 2.97 -3.00
C LEU A 271 21.69 4.33 -3.54
N ALA A 272 22.22 5.22 -2.71
CA ALA A 272 22.69 6.53 -3.15
C ALA A 272 23.82 6.40 -4.18
N VAL A 273 24.77 5.51 -3.93
CA VAL A 273 25.86 5.20 -4.89
C VAL A 273 25.30 4.59 -6.17
N ALA A 274 24.36 3.65 -6.08
CA ALA A 274 23.74 3.01 -7.25
C ALA A 274 23.01 4.03 -8.14
N VAL A 275 22.25 4.93 -7.56
CA VAL A 275 21.58 6.02 -8.31
C VAL A 275 22.59 6.93 -8.99
N TYR A 276 23.67 7.30 -8.29
CA TYR A 276 24.75 8.10 -8.86
C TYR A 276 25.43 7.40 -10.05
N CYS A 277 25.77 6.11 -9.92
CA CYS A 277 26.41 5.32 -10.97
C CYS A 277 25.51 5.12 -12.20
N ILE A 278 24.21 4.91 -12.00
CA ILE A 278 23.25 4.73 -13.11
C ILE A 278 22.91 6.08 -13.77
N GLY A 279 23.09 7.19 -13.07
CA GLY A 279 22.86 8.54 -13.60
C GLY A 279 21.39 8.92 -13.82
N THR A 280 20.45 8.20 -13.15
CA THR A 280 19.03 8.49 -13.27
C THR A 280 18.28 8.25 -11.98
N THR A 281 17.23 9.05 -11.75
CA THR A 281 16.32 8.97 -10.60
C THR A 281 15.00 8.27 -10.92
N LYS A 282 14.85 7.67 -12.11
CA LYS A 282 13.59 7.05 -12.59
C LYS A 282 13.06 5.95 -11.68
N TYR A 283 13.95 5.21 -11.02
CA TYR A 283 13.59 4.00 -10.25
C TYR A 283 13.43 4.24 -8.76
N ILE A 284 13.69 5.47 -8.26
CA ILE A 284 13.48 5.85 -6.87
C ILE A 284 12.09 6.43 -6.63
N GLY A 285 11.69 6.54 -5.37
CA GLY A 285 10.35 7.02 -4.99
C GLY A 285 9.23 6.16 -5.57
N LEU A 286 8.08 6.79 -5.82
CA LEU A 286 6.91 6.14 -6.43
C LEU A 286 7.13 5.81 -7.92
N GLY A 287 7.78 6.71 -8.67
CA GLY A 287 7.97 6.57 -10.12
C GLY A 287 6.72 6.88 -10.95
N ILE A 288 5.78 7.68 -10.43
CA ILE A 288 4.52 8.03 -11.10
C ILE A 288 4.72 8.60 -12.50
N PRO A 289 5.67 9.52 -12.78
CA PRO A 289 5.85 10.04 -14.14
C PRO A 289 6.11 8.94 -15.16
N MET A 290 6.98 8.00 -14.84
CA MET A 290 7.29 6.89 -15.74
C MET A 290 6.15 5.87 -15.83
N LEU A 291 5.41 5.67 -14.75
CA LEU A 291 4.22 4.82 -14.73
C LEU A 291 3.14 5.38 -15.67
N VAL A 292 2.91 6.70 -15.67
CA VAL A 292 1.96 7.35 -16.58
C VAL A 292 2.45 7.28 -18.02
N ASP A 293 3.74 7.52 -18.25
CA ASP A 293 4.37 7.47 -19.57
C ASP A 293 4.24 6.07 -20.21
N ALA A 294 4.30 5.01 -19.43
CA ALA A 294 4.17 3.62 -19.88
C ALA A 294 2.84 3.30 -20.59
N PHE A 295 1.79 4.10 -20.40
CA PHE A 295 0.53 3.95 -21.11
C PHE A 295 0.53 4.55 -22.53
N SER A 296 1.54 5.36 -22.86
CA SER A 296 1.62 6.08 -24.13
C SER A 296 2.88 5.77 -24.92
N ASN A 297 4.01 5.53 -24.24
CA ASN A 297 5.32 5.35 -24.87
C ASN A 297 5.96 4.01 -24.45
N PRO A 298 6.65 3.32 -25.40
CA PRO A 298 7.39 2.10 -25.06
C PRO A 298 8.56 2.40 -24.12
N ASN A 299 8.61 1.69 -22.99
CA ASN A 299 9.71 1.75 -22.05
C ASN A 299 10.86 0.81 -22.44
N ALA A 300 12.05 1.06 -21.90
CA ALA A 300 13.16 0.15 -22.08
C ALA A 300 12.88 -1.21 -21.41
N SER A 301 13.29 -2.29 -22.05
CA SER A 301 13.01 -3.67 -21.59
C SER A 301 13.62 -4.02 -20.22
N TYR A 302 14.55 -3.22 -19.71
CA TYR A 302 15.18 -3.39 -18.41
C TYR A 302 14.55 -2.52 -17.29
N ASP A 303 13.64 -1.58 -17.60
CA ASP A 303 13.09 -0.63 -16.62
C ASP A 303 12.35 -1.34 -15.48
N PHE A 304 11.56 -2.36 -15.80
CA PHE A 304 10.85 -3.15 -14.80
C PHE A 304 11.81 -3.92 -13.88
N LEU A 305 12.94 -4.43 -14.42
CA LEU A 305 13.95 -5.14 -13.64
C LEU A 305 14.66 -4.22 -12.65
N LEU A 306 15.03 -3.02 -13.10
CA LEU A 306 15.66 -2.03 -12.22
C LEU A 306 14.69 -1.59 -11.11
N LYS A 307 13.39 -1.43 -11.41
CA LYS A 307 12.41 -1.15 -10.36
C LYS A 307 12.27 -2.29 -9.37
N ILE A 308 12.26 -3.55 -9.81
CA ILE A 308 12.29 -4.73 -8.94
C ILE A 308 13.51 -4.67 -8.01
N LEU A 309 14.69 -4.43 -8.57
CA LEU A 309 15.94 -4.38 -7.81
C LEU A 309 15.91 -3.25 -6.77
N PHE A 310 15.61 -2.02 -7.20
CA PHE A 310 15.63 -0.84 -6.33
C PHE A 310 14.60 -0.94 -5.20
N THR A 311 13.38 -1.38 -5.52
CA THR A 311 12.32 -1.51 -4.51
C THR A 311 12.59 -2.69 -3.58
N GLY A 312 12.91 -3.87 -4.11
CA GLY A 312 13.23 -5.04 -3.31
C GLY A 312 14.40 -4.78 -2.35
N PHE A 313 15.43 -4.09 -2.83
CA PHE A 313 16.58 -3.70 -2.02
C PHE A 313 16.18 -2.67 -0.94
N THR A 314 15.43 -1.61 -1.30
CA THR A 314 15.00 -0.56 -0.36
C THR A 314 14.19 -1.16 0.81
N LEU A 315 13.18 -1.95 0.49
CA LEU A 315 12.30 -2.57 1.50
C LEU A 315 13.05 -3.64 2.29
N GLY A 316 13.87 -4.47 1.61
CA GLY A 316 14.71 -5.48 2.24
C GLY A 316 15.75 -4.90 3.20
N ALA A 317 16.29 -3.72 2.92
CA ALA A 317 17.18 -2.98 3.84
C ALA A 317 16.45 -2.45 5.09
N GLY A 318 15.12 -2.43 5.11
CA GLY A 318 14.33 -2.02 6.27
C GLY A 318 13.77 -0.60 6.21
N PHE A 319 13.88 0.08 5.06
CA PHE A 319 13.13 1.31 4.82
C PHE A 319 11.63 1.06 4.88
N LYS A 320 10.84 2.11 5.06
CA LYS A 320 9.38 2.01 5.19
C LYS A 320 8.68 2.53 3.93
N GLY A 321 7.58 1.87 3.57
CA GLY A 321 6.76 2.15 2.41
C GLY A 321 5.94 0.94 2.02
N GLY A 322 5.15 1.08 0.93
CA GLY A 322 4.35 0.00 0.35
C GLY A 322 5.05 -0.68 -0.82
N GLU A 323 4.43 -1.75 -1.30
CA GLU A 323 4.88 -2.54 -2.46
C GLU A 323 3.98 -2.35 -3.68
N VAL A 324 2.74 -1.91 -3.50
CA VAL A 324 1.70 -1.91 -4.55
C VAL A 324 2.02 -0.94 -5.70
N THR A 325 2.31 0.34 -5.43
CA THR A 325 2.71 1.28 -6.51
C THR A 325 3.95 0.79 -7.27
N PRO A 326 5.02 0.28 -6.63
CA PRO A 326 6.12 -0.37 -7.35
C PRO A 326 5.68 -1.56 -8.22
N LEU A 327 4.75 -2.40 -7.78
CA LEU A 327 4.21 -3.50 -8.58
C LEU A 327 3.46 -2.97 -9.80
N PHE A 328 2.66 -1.91 -9.65
CA PHE A 328 2.02 -1.22 -10.77
C PHE A 328 3.04 -0.68 -11.77
N PHE A 329 4.12 -0.06 -11.29
CA PHE A 329 5.22 0.41 -12.15
C PHE A 329 5.86 -0.74 -12.92
N ILE A 330 6.24 -1.82 -12.22
CA ILE A 330 6.87 -3.01 -12.82
C ILE A 330 5.98 -3.59 -13.91
N GLY A 331 4.69 -3.76 -13.62
CA GLY A 331 3.75 -4.32 -14.57
C GLY A 331 3.51 -3.42 -15.78
N ALA A 332 3.28 -2.13 -15.56
CA ALA A 332 3.03 -1.19 -16.63
C ALA A 332 4.25 -1.02 -17.55
N THR A 333 5.47 -0.90 -17.01
CA THR A 333 6.69 -0.77 -17.81
C THR A 333 7.05 -2.05 -18.55
N LEU A 334 6.81 -3.23 -17.96
CA LEU A 334 6.94 -4.51 -18.66
C LEU A 334 5.92 -4.61 -19.80
N GLY A 335 4.64 -4.29 -19.53
CA GLY A 335 3.58 -4.29 -20.56
C GLY A 335 3.88 -3.33 -21.69
N SER A 336 4.34 -2.12 -21.38
CA SER A 336 4.78 -1.12 -22.35
C SER A 336 5.96 -1.62 -23.20
N ALA A 337 6.98 -2.21 -22.59
CA ALA A 337 8.11 -2.78 -23.33
C ALA A 337 7.68 -3.92 -24.27
N LEU A 338 6.72 -4.75 -23.84
CA LEU A 338 6.17 -5.83 -24.66
C LEU A 338 5.39 -5.34 -25.88
N SER A 339 4.92 -4.09 -25.91
CA SER A 339 4.22 -3.53 -27.09
C SER A 339 5.08 -3.46 -28.35
N LEU A 340 6.41 -3.55 -28.21
CA LEU A 340 7.34 -3.60 -29.34
C LEU A 340 7.30 -4.95 -30.10
N ILE A 341 6.84 -6.01 -29.46
CA ILE A 341 6.85 -7.37 -30.02
C ILE A 341 5.45 -8.04 -30.04
N VAL A 342 4.53 -7.54 -29.20
CA VAL A 342 3.17 -8.06 -29.07
C VAL A 342 2.21 -7.15 -29.83
N PRO A 343 1.40 -7.64 -30.79
CA PRO A 343 0.50 -6.82 -31.60
C PRO A 343 -0.78 -6.44 -30.83
N LEU A 344 -0.63 -5.86 -29.66
CA LEU A 344 -1.72 -5.32 -28.84
C LEU A 344 -1.44 -3.86 -28.48
N PRO A 345 -2.49 -3.03 -28.28
CA PRO A 345 -2.34 -1.64 -27.91
C PRO A 345 -1.49 -1.46 -26.64
N ILE A 346 -0.54 -0.51 -26.68
CA ILE A 346 0.40 -0.25 -25.58
C ILE A 346 -0.33 0.03 -24.25
N ALA A 347 -1.37 0.87 -24.28
CA ALA A 347 -2.14 1.19 -23.08
C ALA A 347 -2.84 -0.03 -22.48
N LEU A 348 -3.28 -0.98 -23.35
CA LEU A 348 -3.86 -2.24 -22.88
C LEU A 348 -2.79 -3.11 -22.20
N LEU A 349 -1.63 -3.29 -22.83
CA LEU A 349 -0.53 -4.10 -22.27
C LEU A 349 -0.01 -3.50 -20.96
N ALA A 350 0.16 -2.17 -20.90
CA ALA A 350 0.54 -1.49 -19.68
C ALA A 350 -0.52 -1.65 -18.58
N GLY A 351 -1.81 -1.49 -18.91
CA GLY A 351 -2.92 -1.68 -17.98
C GLY A 351 -3.06 -3.12 -17.48
N MET A 352 -2.88 -4.10 -18.36
CA MET A 352 -2.86 -5.52 -17.98
C MET A 352 -1.72 -5.81 -17.01
N GLY A 353 -0.50 -5.35 -17.33
CA GLY A 353 0.66 -5.51 -16.45
C GLY A 353 0.47 -4.80 -15.12
N PHE A 354 -0.07 -3.57 -15.13
CA PHE A 354 -0.39 -2.79 -13.94
C PHE A 354 -1.21 -3.60 -12.92
N VAL A 355 -2.23 -4.32 -13.39
CA VAL A 355 -3.10 -5.13 -12.51
C VAL A 355 -2.53 -6.52 -12.24
N ALA A 356 -1.95 -7.18 -13.25
CA ALA A 356 -1.56 -8.60 -13.16
C ALA A 356 -0.30 -8.85 -12.34
N VAL A 357 0.58 -7.86 -12.17
CA VAL A 357 1.80 -7.98 -11.34
C VAL A 357 1.52 -7.73 -9.86
N PHE A 358 0.45 -7.02 -9.54
CA PHE A 358 -0.06 -6.83 -8.18
C PHE A 358 -0.86 -8.03 -7.69
#